data_a6f0d8c9fa4e690f996c82ae63e40624
#
_entry.id   a6f0d8c9fa4e690f996c82ae63e40624
#
_cell.length_a   1.000
_cell.length_b   1.000
_cell.length_c   1.000
_cell.angle_alpha   90.00
_cell.angle_beta   90.00
_cell.angle_gamma   90.00
#
_symmetry.space_group_name_H-M   'P 1'
#
loop_
_entity.id
_entity.type
_entity.pdbx_description
1 polymer ?
#
loop_
_entity_poly.entity_id
_entity_poly.type
_entity_poly.pdbx_seq_one_letter_code
_entity_poly.pdbx_strand_id
1 'polypeptide(L)'
;MKIICLAKFIPDVENFIYDYEKNVLVRENVRMVINPDDASAISFALKIKNKRPGTFIEIVTMAPQGVIPQLEDLLRLNVDKATLISDRLYVGSDSYITSKILGKYLSGVSFGCILTGTHALDGDTSHVPAQIGEILKIAQMSNIVKIEEESFDCNSAVIEVDTGKQLARYKIDMPAALSLLKNNNYKLPFIKYKDMGLYVRDRIEIIDNRDIGFDEQEVGIRGSLTQVSSTFIKKMDKKNKLVVKNDEEGINAVFSLLKSKGYL
;
A
#
# COMPACT_ATOMS: atom_id res chain seq x y z
N MET A 1 -4.88 22.16 -0.18
CA MET A 1 -5.54 20.87 0.18
C MET A 1 -4.57 20.02 0.98
N LYS A 2 -5.03 19.31 2.00
CA LYS A 2 -4.23 18.31 2.71
C LYS A 2 -4.55 16.91 2.16
N ILE A 3 -3.52 16.19 1.73
CA ILE A 3 -3.59 14.80 1.27
C ILE A 3 -2.92 13.92 2.32
N ILE A 4 -3.63 12.93 2.81
CA ILE A 4 -3.07 11.85 3.64
C ILE A 4 -2.70 10.70 2.70
N CYS A 5 -1.45 10.25 2.75
CA CYS A 5 -1.04 9.02 2.08
C CYS A 5 -0.83 7.93 3.13
N LEU A 6 -1.68 6.90 3.11
CA LEU A 6 -1.42 5.71 3.93
C LEU A 6 -0.35 4.88 3.24
N ALA A 7 0.65 4.48 4.00
CA ALA A 7 1.76 3.72 3.47
C ALA A 7 2.06 2.52 4.36
N LYS A 8 2.31 1.38 3.72
CA LYS A 8 2.79 0.17 4.37
C LYS A 8 4.22 -0.09 3.95
N PHE A 9 5.05 -0.47 4.91
CA PHE A 9 6.39 -0.98 4.64
C PHE A 9 6.37 -2.50 4.73
N ILE A 10 6.89 -3.14 3.72
CA ILE A 10 6.91 -4.59 3.55
C ILE A 10 8.35 -5.08 3.46
N PRO A 11 8.64 -6.35 3.80
CA PRO A 11 9.94 -6.94 3.54
C PRO A 11 10.29 -6.89 2.05
N ASP A 12 11.55 -6.56 1.73
CA ASP A 12 12.06 -6.60 0.35
C ASP A 12 12.14 -8.06 -0.13
N VAL A 13 11.10 -8.51 -0.82
CA VAL A 13 10.98 -9.90 -1.29
C VAL A 13 11.89 -10.23 -2.48
N GLU A 14 12.46 -9.22 -3.15
CA GLU A 14 13.38 -9.44 -4.28
C GLU A 14 14.80 -9.76 -3.80
N ASN A 15 15.15 -9.42 -2.56
CA ASN A 15 16.46 -9.58 -1.98
C ASN A 15 16.49 -10.51 -0.75
N PHE A 16 15.61 -11.51 -0.71
CA PHE A 16 15.66 -12.50 0.36
C PHE A 16 16.91 -13.37 0.27
N ILE A 17 17.63 -13.47 1.39
CA ILE A 17 18.67 -14.46 1.56
C ILE A 17 17.98 -15.76 2.00
N TYR A 18 18.13 -16.82 1.20
CA TYR A 18 17.63 -18.14 1.54
C TYR A 18 18.79 -18.98 2.07
N ASP A 19 18.65 -19.47 3.29
CA ASP A 19 19.59 -20.44 3.87
C ASP A 19 19.25 -21.83 3.32
N TYR A 20 20.02 -22.27 2.33
CA TYR A 20 19.83 -23.56 1.68
C TYR A 20 20.19 -24.75 2.57
N GLU A 21 21.00 -24.58 3.62
CA GLU A 21 21.36 -25.65 4.56
C GLU A 21 20.24 -25.90 5.55
N LYS A 22 19.63 -24.84 6.08
CA LYS A 22 18.50 -24.91 7.01
C LYS A 22 17.16 -24.96 6.31
N ASN A 23 17.12 -24.77 5.00
CA ASN A 23 15.93 -24.74 4.16
C ASN A 23 14.89 -23.69 4.63
N VAL A 24 15.36 -22.53 5.09
CA VAL A 24 14.54 -21.43 5.63
C VAL A 24 14.94 -20.08 5.03
N LEU A 25 13.96 -19.18 4.95
CA LEU A 25 14.21 -17.77 4.65
C LEU A 25 14.89 -17.11 5.84
N VAL A 26 16.07 -16.50 5.62
CA VAL A 26 16.75 -15.68 6.61
C VAL A 26 15.95 -14.37 6.74
N ARG A 27 15.25 -14.23 7.86
CA ARG A 27 14.43 -13.05 8.15
C ARG A 27 15.18 -11.99 8.96
N GLU A 28 16.38 -12.28 9.38
CA GLU A 28 17.22 -11.34 10.12
C GLU A 28 17.75 -10.26 9.16
N ASN A 29 17.57 -8.99 9.52
CA ASN A 29 18.00 -7.82 8.76
C ASN A 29 17.36 -7.64 7.37
N VAL A 30 16.14 -8.13 7.17
CA VAL A 30 15.42 -7.87 5.92
C VAL A 30 15.12 -6.37 5.81
N ARG A 31 15.61 -5.77 4.73
CA ARG A 31 15.32 -4.37 4.42
C ARG A 31 13.82 -4.20 4.23
N MET A 32 13.23 -3.22 4.92
CA MET A 32 11.86 -2.83 4.67
C MET A 32 11.81 -1.84 3.51
N VAL A 33 10.88 -2.06 2.60
CA VAL A 33 10.62 -1.18 1.45
C VAL A 33 9.16 -0.75 1.45
N ILE A 34 8.89 0.38 0.81
CA ILE A 34 7.50 0.81 0.66
C ILE A 34 6.75 -0.13 -0.26
N ASN A 35 5.51 -0.45 0.09
CA ASN A 35 4.62 -1.23 -0.78
C ASN A 35 4.43 -0.54 -2.14
N PRO A 36 4.55 -1.26 -3.27
CA PRO A 36 4.53 -0.65 -4.61
C PRO A 36 3.26 0.11 -4.97
N ASP A 37 2.10 -0.34 -4.51
CA ASP A 37 0.83 0.36 -4.73
C ASP A 37 0.80 1.68 -3.95
N ASP A 38 1.26 1.68 -2.68
CA ASP A 38 1.36 2.88 -1.86
C ASP A 38 2.37 3.88 -2.45
N ALA A 39 3.48 3.38 -3.01
CA ALA A 39 4.44 4.20 -3.73
C ALA A 39 3.81 4.94 -4.92
N SER A 40 2.87 4.28 -5.64
CA SER A 40 2.11 4.91 -6.73
C SER A 40 1.20 6.02 -6.20
N ALA A 41 0.52 5.78 -5.07
CA ALA A 41 -0.33 6.78 -4.42
C ALA A 41 0.45 8.02 -3.97
N ILE A 42 1.60 7.83 -3.34
CA ILE A 42 2.49 8.92 -2.92
C ILE A 42 3.05 9.68 -4.13
N SER A 43 3.45 8.96 -5.18
CA SER A 43 3.94 9.58 -6.41
C SER A 43 2.88 10.49 -7.05
N PHE A 44 1.61 10.05 -7.07
CA PHE A 44 0.49 10.91 -7.51
C PHE A 44 0.34 12.14 -6.63
N ALA A 45 0.36 12.00 -5.30
CA ALA A 45 0.30 13.14 -4.37
C ALA A 45 1.42 14.16 -4.63
N LEU A 46 2.65 13.69 -4.86
CA LEU A 46 3.79 14.55 -5.21
C LEU A 46 3.59 15.26 -6.55
N LYS A 47 3.00 14.62 -7.55
CA LYS A 47 2.63 15.28 -8.83
C LYS A 47 1.62 16.41 -8.61
N ILE A 48 0.60 16.16 -7.79
CA ILE A 48 -0.39 17.19 -7.44
C ILE A 48 0.27 18.34 -6.71
N LYS A 49 1.14 18.09 -5.75
CA LYS A 49 1.88 19.13 -5.02
C LYS A 49 2.76 19.98 -5.94
N ASN A 50 3.43 19.36 -6.92
CA ASN A 50 4.23 20.09 -7.90
C ASN A 50 3.38 21.04 -8.77
N LYS A 51 2.16 20.65 -9.12
CA LYS A 51 1.21 21.48 -9.88
C LYS A 51 0.52 22.53 -9.02
N ARG A 52 0.32 22.23 -7.74
CA ARG A 52 -0.41 23.05 -6.76
C ARG A 52 0.41 23.20 -5.48
N PRO A 53 1.31 24.19 -5.41
CA PRO A 53 2.29 24.32 -4.30
C PRO A 53 1.66 24.44 -2.90
N GLY A 54 0.39 24.82 -2.79
CA GLY A 54 -0.35 24.86 -1.52
C GLY A 54 -0.85 23.49 -1.04
N THR A 55 -0.51 22.39 -1.71
CA THR A 55 -0.86 21.03 -1.29
C THR A 55 0.07 20.57 -0.17
N PHE A 56 -0.50 20.12 0.95
CA PHE A 56 0.20 19.53 2.08
C PHE A 56 0.07 18.00 2.02
N ILE A 57 1.18 17.26 2.08
CA ILE A 57 1.20 15.80 2.04
C ILE A 57 1.68 15.28 3.38
N GLU A 58 0.87 14.44 4.02
CA GLU A 58 1.24 13.70 5.21
C GLU A 58 1.22 12.19 4.92
N ILE A 59 2.32 11.51 5.24
CA ILE A 59 2.38 10.03 5.26
C ILE A 59 1.89 9.55 6.62
N VAL A 60 0.97 8.60 6.64
CA VAL A 60 0.56 7.91 7.86
C VAL A 60 0.84 6.42 7.70
N THR A 61 1.51 5.84 8.66
CA THR A 61 1.84 4.41 8.66
C THR A 61 1.70 3.82 10.05
N MET A 62 1.23 2.57 10.13
CA MET A 62 1.27 1.77 11.36
C MET A 62 2.37 0.72 11.20
N ALA A 63 3.49 0.89 11.92
CA ALA A 63 4.68 0.06 11.75
C ALA A 63 5.59 0.11 13.00
N PRO A 64 6.54 -0.83 13.14
CA PRO A 64 7.63 -0.69 14.10
C PRO A 64 8.52 0.52 13.78
N GLN A 65 9.18 1.08 14.79
CA GLN A 65 10.06 2.25 14.62
C GLN A 65 11.24 2.02 13.67
N GLY A 66 11.55 0.78 13.33
CA GLY A 66 12.59 0.43 12.35
C GLY A 66 12.34 0.98 10.93
N VAL A 67 11.13 1.48 10.62
CA VAL A 67 10.82 2.09 9.31
C VAL A 67 11.12 3.60 9.24
N ILE A 68 11.66 4.16 10.29
CA ILE A 68 11.96 5.60 10.35
C ILE A 68 12.91 6.07 9.24
N PRO A 69 13.98 5.34 8.89
CA PRO A 69 14.84 5.73 7.77
C PRO A 69 14.08 5.84 6.44
N GLN A 70 13.12 4.94 6.20
CA GLN A 70 12.29 4.96 4.99
C GLN A 70 11.32 6.15 5.00
N LEU A 71 10.79 6.54 6.17
CA LEU A 71 9.99 7.76 6.30
C LEU A 71 10.82 9.02 6.05
N GLU A 72 12.07 9.07 6.53
CA GLU A 72 12.99 10.17 6.24
C GLU A 72 13.26 10.28 4.73
N ASP A 73 13.41 9.15 4.03
CA ASP A 73 13.57 9.16 2.58
C ASP A 73 12.35 9.72 1.85
N LEU A 74 11.13 9.39 2.29
CA LEU A 74 9.90 9.98 1.74
C LEU A 74 9.81 11.48 2.02
N LEU A 75 10.22 11.93 3.21
CA LEU A 75 10.26 13.36 3.55
C LEU A 75 11.25 14.15 2.68
N ARG A 76 12.38 13.52 2.29
CA ARG A 76 13.34 14.09 1.33
C ARG A 76 12.78 14.21 -0.10
N LEU A 77 11.69 13.51 -0.41
CA LEU A 77 10.97 13.63 -1.68
C LEU A 77 9.95 14.79 -1.71
N ASN A 78 10.01 15.73 -0.76
CA ASN A 78 9.08 16.86 -0.64
C ASN A 78 7.70 16.50 -0.02
N VAL A 79 7.62 15.42 0.74
CA VAL A 79 6.53 15.18 1.68
C VAL A 79 6.68 16.13 2.87
N ASP A 80 5.58 16.64 3.42
CA ASP A 80 5.64 17.66 4.47
C ASP A 80 5.78 17.08 5.87
N LYS A 81 5.06 15.99 6.15
CA LYS A 81 5.00 15.36 7.47
C LYS A 81 4.89 13.83 7.33
N ALA A 82 5.38 13.12 8.31
CA ALA A 82 5.09 11.70 8.49
C ALA A 82 4.57 11.45 9.90
N THR A 83 3.55 10.62 10.04
CA THR A 83 3.04 10.14 11.31
C THR A 83 3.21 8.62 11.37
N LEU A 84 3.99 8.17 12.33
CA LEU A 84 4.25 6.78 12.62
C LEU A 84 3.43 6.35 13.84
N ILE A 85 2.43 5.52 13.62
CA ILE A 85 1.65 4.88 14.68
C ILE A 85 2.39 3.60 15.08
N SER A 86 2.96 3.58 16.28
CA SER A 86 3.86 2.49 16.69
C SER A 86 3.67 2.15 18.15
N ASP A 87 3.08 0.98 18.41
CA ASP A 87 2.94 0.42 19.74
C ASP A 87 3.11 -1.11 19.71
N ARG A 88 3.66 -1.68 20.80
CA ARG A 88 3.78 -3.14 20.94
C ARG A 88 2.42 -3.84 21.03
N LEU A 89 1.40 -3.16 21.54
CA LEU A 89 0.02 -3.65 21.62
C LEU A 89 -0.57 -3.91 20.22
N TYR A 90 -0.08 -3.26 19.20
CA TYR A 90 -0.59 -3.37 17.82
C TYR A 90 0.00 -4.55 17.04
N VAL A 91 0.98 -5.24 17.61
CA VAL A 91 1.62 -6.39 16.96
C VAL A 91 0.61 -7.49 16.69
N GLY A 92 0.61 -7.98 15.44
CA GLY A 92 -0.29 -9.04 14.99
C GLY A 92 -1.71 -8.59 14.68
N SER A 93 -1.96 -7.27 14.60
CA SER A 93 -3.23 -6.73 14.10
C SER A 93 -3.52 -7.24 12.69
N ASP A 94 -4.71 -7.75 12.47
CA ASP A 94 -5.23 -8.04 11.13
C ASP A 94 -5.68 -6.75 10.40
N SER A 95 -6.23 -6.88 9.21
CA SER A 95 -6.70 -5.73 8.43
C SER A 95 -7.82 -4.95 9.13
N TYR A 96 -8.69 -5.64 9.89
CA TYR A 96 -9.78 -5.01 10.61
C TYR A 96 -9.27 -4.11 11.74
N ILE A 97 -8.40 -4.64 12.59
CA ILE A 97 -7.82 -3.87 13.69
C ILE A 97 -6.90 -2.75 13.18
N THR A 98 -6.12 -3.03 12.14
CA THR A 98 -5.32 -1.99 11.46
C THR A 98 -6.20 -0.83 11.00
N SER A 99 -7.33 -1.13 10.39
CA SER A 99 -8.27 -0.10 9.92
C SER A 99 -8.93 0.67 11.07
N LYS A 100 -9.25 -0.01 12.18
CA LYS A 100 -9.78 0.64 13.39
C LYS A 100 -8.77 1.65 13.97
N ILE A 101 -7.52 1.25 14.10
CA ILE A 101 -6.45 2.10 14.66
C ILE A 101 -6.21 3.30 13.76
N LEU A 102 -5.99 3.07 12.47
CA LEU A 102 -5.80 4.13 11.47
C LEU A 102 -7.03 5.04 11.40
N GLY A 103 -8.23 4.47 11.34
CA GLY A 103 -9.49 5.22 11.27
C GLY A 103 -9.71 6.10 12.49
N LYS A 104 -9.39 5.62 13.70
CA LYS A 104 -9.49 6.41 14.93
C LYS A 104 -8.54 7.60 14.92
N TYR A 105 -7.29 7.40 14.50
CA TYR A 105 -6.35 8.50 14.29
C TYR A 105 -6.89 9.51 13.27
N LEU A 106 -7.29 9.01 12.10
CA LEU A 106 -7.75 9.85 10.99
C LEU A 106 -9.03 10.63 11.30
N SER A 107 -9.90 10.11 12.18
CA SER A 107 -11.10 10.82 12.61
C SER A 107 -10.82 12.12 13.35
N GLY A 108 -9.63 12.27 13.95
CA GLY A 108 -9.14 13.50 14.59
C GLY A 108 -8.37 14.43 13.67
N VAL A 109 -8.19 14.07 12.39
CA VAL A 109 -7.34 14.81 11.44
C VAL A 109 -8.18 15.40 10.32
N SER A 110 -8.01 16.68 10.04
CA SER A 110 -8.64 17.31 8.87
C SER A 110 -7.85 17.00 7.60
N PHE A 111 -8.53 16.55 6.55
CA PHE A 111 -7.95 16.24 5.24
C PHE A 111 -8.94 16.47 4.10
N GLY A 112 -8.43 16.62 2.89
CA GLY A 112 -9.24 16.70 1.68
C GLY A 112 -9.34 15.36 0.94
N CYS A 113 -8.33 14.50 1.08
CA CYS A 113 -8.30 13.19 0.43
C CYS A 113 -7.37 12.23 1.19
N ILE A 114 -7.73 10.94 1.20
CA ILE A 114 -6.85 9.84 1.60
C ILE A 114 -6.44 9.09 0.33
N LEU A 115 -5.14 8.93 0.11
CA LEU A 115 -4.56 8.13 -0.96
C LEU A 115 -3.83 6.92 -0.36
N THR A 116 -3.96 5.77 -0.97
CA THR A 116 -3.32 4.53 -0.51
C THR A 116 -3.10 3.57 -1.67
N GLY A 117 -2.35 2.51 -1.49
CA GLY A 117 -2.34 1.38 -2.39
C GLY A 117 -3.58 0.53 -2.26
N THR A 118 -3.92 -0.22 -3.31
CA THR A 118 -5.05 -1.17 -3.28
C THR A 118 -4.69 -2.41 -2.49
N HIS A 119 -3.51 -2.99 -2.73
CA HIS A 119 -3.05 -4.18 -2.03
C HIS A 119 -1.65 -4.02 -1.45
N ALA A 120 -1.30 -4.91 -0.53
CA ALA A 120 0.05 -5.03 0.00
C ALA A 120 0.61 -6.42 -0.37
N LEU A 121 1.83 -6.46 -0.91
CA LEU A 121 2.44 -7.70 -1.42
C LEU A 121 2.66 -8.80 -0.36
N ASP A 122 2.62 -8.45 0.92
CA ASP A 122 2.81 -9.40 2.02
C ASP A 122 1.53 -10.12 2.44
N GLY A 123 0.38 -9.44 2.43
CA GLY A 123 -0.89 -9.98 2.94
C GLY A 123 -2.03 -10.01 1.93
N ASP A 124 -1.97 -9.18 0.90
CA ASP A 124 -2.88 -9.12 -0.26
C ASP A 124 -4.39 -9.13 0.07
N THR A 125 -4.79 -8.53 1.21
CA THR A 125 -6.19 -8.55 1.65
C THR A 125 -7.04 -7.46 1.00
N SER A 126 -6.45 -6.35 0.58
CA SER A 126 -7.11 -5.17 -0.03
C SER A 126 -8.27 -4.54 0.77
N HIS A 127 -8.39 -4.87 2.07
CA HIS A 127 -9.53 -4.46 2.89
C HIS A 127 -9.38 -3.08 3.51
N VAL A 128 -8.14 -2.70 3.89
CA VAL A 128 -7.88 -1.50 4.71
C VAL A 128 -8.44 -0.22 4.08
N PRO A 129 -8.30 0.06 2.78
CA PRO A 129 -8.83 1.30 2.19
C PRO A 129 -10.34 1.42 2.30
N ALA A 130 -11.07 0.32 2.00
CA ALA A 130 -12.52 0.29 2.06
C ALA A 130 -13.03 0.41 3.51
N GLN A 131 -12.40 -0.30 4.44
CA GLN A 131 -12.75 -0.23 5.86
C GLN A 131 -12.53 1.17 6.46
N ILE A 132 -11.47 1.86 6.05
CA ILE A 132 -11.22 3.25 6.47
C ILE A 132 -12.29 4.18 5.91
N GLY A 133 -12.69 4.02 4.64
CA GLY A 133 -13.78 4.77 4.05
C GLY A 133 -15.08 4.62 4.84
N GLU A 134 -15.41 3.39 5.25
CA GLU A 134 -16.59 3.08 6.06
C GLU A 134 -16.49 3.66 7.48
N ILE A 135 -15.36 3.51 8.15
CA ILE A 135 -15.14 4.05 9.51
C ILE A 135 -15.27 5.57 9.52
N LEU A 136 -14.74 6.25 8.51
CA LEU A 136 -14.78 7.71 8.40
C LEU A 136 -16.06 8.23 7.74
N LYS A 137 -16.92 7.33 7.24
CA LYS A 137 -18.16 7.67 6.51
C LYS A 137 -17.90 8.61 5.32
N ILE A 138 -16.87 8.33 4.56
CA ILE A 138 -16.51 9.06 3.35
C ILE A 138 -16.60 8.13 2.13
N ALA A 139 -16.75 8.74 0.95
CA ALA A 139 -16.70 8.00 -0.30
C ALA A 139 -15.38 7.22 -0.44
N GLN A 140 -15.42 6.03 -1.03
CA GLN A 140 -14.20 5.25 -1.28
C GLN A 140 -14.25 4.60 -2.66
N MET A 141 -13.07 4.43 -3.29
CA MET A 141 -12.91 3.69 -4.52
C MET A 141 -11.56 3.00 -4.57
N SER A 142 -11.59 1.71 -4.97
CA SER A 142 -10.40 0.88 -5.09
C SER A 142 -10.11 0.54 -6.56
N ASN A 143 -8.94 -0.09 -6.81
CA ASN A 143 -8.49 -0.50 -8.14
C ASN A 143 -8.34 0.67 -9.13
N ILE A 144 -7.94 1.84 -8.63
CA ILE A 144 -7.76 3.02 -9.47
C ILE A 144 -6.46 2.87 -10.26
N VAL A 145 -6.58 2.93 -11.58
CA VAL A 145 -5.44 2.89 -12.52
C VAL A 145 -4.99 4.29 -12.92
N LYS A 146 -5.87 5.28 -12.83
CA LYS A 146 -5.56 6.66 -13.18
C LYS A 146 -6.46 7.65 -12.44
N ILE A 147 -5.89 8.77 -12.02
CA ILE A 147 -6.60 9.95 -11.54
C ILE A 147 -6.26 11.10 -12.48
N GLU A 148 -7.26 11.82 -12.96
CA GLU A 148 -7.05 12.99 -13.80
C GLU A 148 -6.57 14.16 -12.94
N GLU A 149 -5.32 14.59 -13.15
CA GLU A 149 -4.65 15.59 -12.33
C GLU A 149 -5.33 16.96 -12.38
N GLU A 150 -5.92 17.33 -13.51
CA GLU A 150 -6.63 18.60 -13.73
C GLU A 150 -7.95 18.65 -12.95
N SER A 151 -8.64 17.51 -12.83
CA SER A 151 -9.94 17.40 -12.14
C SER A 151 -9.81 17.13 -10.64
N PHE A 152 -8.59 16.87 -10.16
CA PHE A 152 -8.34 16.52 -8.76
C PHE A 152 -8.25 17.78 -7.91
N ASP A 153 -9.29 18.12 -7.17
CA ASP A 153 -9.32 19.30 -6.29
C ASP A 153 -9.97 18.99 -4.91
N CYS A 154 -10.33 20.03 -4.17
CA CYS A 154 -10.95 19.89 -2.85
C CYS A 154 -12.40 19.40 -2.91
N ASN A 155 -13.03 19.40 -4.08
CA ASN A 155 -14.46 19.09 -4.25
C ASN A 155 -14.68 17.75 -4.91
N SER A 156 -13.83 17.37 -5.88
CA SER A 156 -14.03 16.13 -6.64
C SER A 156 -12.75 15.66 -7.35
N ALA A 157 -12.79 14.43 -7.85
CA ALA A 157 -11.80 13.87 -8.76
C ALA A 157 -12.49 13.03 -9.85
N VAL A 158 -11.90 13.00 -11.04
CA VAL A 158 -12.24 12.04 -12.10
C VAL A 158 -11.19 10.93 -12.09
N ILE A 159 -11.67 9.69 -12.01
CA ILE A 159 -10.84 8.50 -11.84
C ILE A 159 -11.19 7.44 -12.87
N GLU A 160 -10.21 6.64 -13.27
CA GLU A 160 -10.38 5.41 -14.05
C GLU A 160 -10.10 4.21 -13.15
N VAL A 161 -11.01 3.26 -13.14
CA VAL A 161 -11.02 2.09 -12.26
C VAL A 161 -10.98 0.83 -13.11
N ASP A 162 -10.11 -0.11 -12.77
CA ASP A 162 -10.14 -1.45 -13.34
C ASP A 162 -11.16 -2.31 -12.60
N THR A 163 -12.22 -2.69 -13.30
CA THR A 163 -13.27 -3.57 -12.77
C THR A 163 -12.98 -5.07 -13.01
N GLY A 164 -11.81 -5.39 -13.54
CA GLY A 164 -11.43 -6.74 -13.96
C GLY A 164 -11.99 -7.16 -15.33
N LYS A 165 -13.03 -6.49 -15.82
CA LYS A 165 -13.64 -6.74 -17.14
C LYS A 165 -13.45 -5.56 -18.10
N GLN A 166 -13.44 -4.35 -17.56
CA GLN A 166 -13.34 -3.12 -18.34
C GLN A 166 -12.77 -2.00 -17.47
N LEU A 167 -12.27 -0.95 -18.12
CA LEU A 167 -11.97 0.31 -17.44
C LEU A 167 -13.25 1.15 -17.37
N ALA A 168 -13.58 1.59 -16.18
CA ALA A 168 -14.74 2.45 -15.93
C ALA A 168 -14.26 3.81 -15.42
N ARG A 169 -14.91 4.88 -15.88
CA ARG A 169 -14.60 6.26 -15.48
C ARG A 169 -15.67 6.79 -14.55
N TYR A 170 -15.24 7.32 -13.40
CA TYR A 170 -16.12 7.87 -12.39
C TYR A 170 -15.71 9.28 -12.00
N LYS A 171 -16.67 10.07 -11.57
CA LYS A 171 -16.45 11.27 -10.79
C LYS A 171 -16.79 10.96 -9.34
N ILE A 172 -15.89 11.27 -8.41
CA ILE A 172 -16.09 11.05 -6.99
C ILE A 172 -15.96 12.38 -6.24
N ASP A 173 -16.84 12.60 -5.28
CA ASP A 173 -16.83 13.80 -4.44
C ASP A 173 -15.86 13.63 -3.27
N MET A 174 -15.23 14.74 -2.85
CA MET A 174 -14.32 14.78 -1.72
C MET A 174 -15.02 15.23 -0.43
N PRO A 175 -14.55 14.79 0.75
CA PRO A 175 -13.39 13.93 0.97
C PRO A 175 -13.66 12.47 0.59
N ALA A 176 -12.64 11.80 0.07
CA ALA A 176 -12.72 10.41 -0.34
C ALA A 176 -11.43 9.63 0.00
N ALA A 177 -11.56 8.30 0.17
CA ALA A 177 -10.45 7.36 0.25
C ALA A 177 -10.26 6.69 -1.11
N LEU A 178 -9.13 6.93 -1.75
CA LEU A 178 -8.81 6.46 -3.09
C LEU A 178 -7.62 5.51 -3.04
N SER A 179 -7.80 4.27 -3.50
CA SER A 179 -6.70 3.31 -3.55
C SER A 179 -6.26 2.99 -4.97
N LEU A 180 -4.96 3.18 -5.21
CA LEU A 180 -4.33 3.06 -6.51
C LEU A 180 -3.68 1.68 -6.66
N LEU A 181 -3.77 1.14 -7.86
CA LEU A 181 -2.95 0.01 -8.29
C LEU A 181 -1.55 0.49 -8.65
N LYS A 182 -0.55 -0.38 -8.50
CA LYS A 182 0.79 -0.14 -9.00
C LYS A 182 0.70 0.25 -10.47
N ASN A 183 1.22 1.43 -10.78
CA ASN A 183 1.16 1.97 -12.14
C ASN A 183 2.51 2.56 -12.53
N ASN A 184 2.96 2.24 -13.75
CA ASN A 184 4.21 2.77 -14.28
C ASN A 184 4.21 4.30 -14.48
N ASN A 185 3.03 4.92 -14.54
CA ASN A 185 2.90 6.39 -14.64
C ASN A 185 3.13 7.11 -13.31
N TYR A 186 3.11 6.37 -12.18
CA TYR A 186 3.24 6.90 -10.83
C TYR A 186 4.41 6.23 -10.12
N LYS A 187 5.63 6.46 -10.61
CA LYS A 187 6.85 6.00 -9.95
C LYS A 187 7.35 7.07 -8.99
N LEU A 188 7.74 6.66 -7.78
CA LEU A 188 8.42 7.57 -6.86
C LEU A 188 9.71 8.11 -7.52
N PRO A 189 9.96 9.41 -7.43
CA PRO A 189 11.20 9.99 -7.90
C PRO A 189 12.37 9.53 -7.02
N PHE A 190 13.59 9.63 -7.54
CA PHE A 190 14.79 9.49 -6.73
C PHE A 190 15.02 10.73 -5.87
N ILE A 191 15.57 10.54 -4.67
CA ILE A 191 16.03 11.65 -3.82
C ILE A 191 17.14 12.38 -4.56
N LYS A 192 17.01 13.69 -4.73
CA LYS A 192 18.05 14.49 -5.38
C LYS A 192 19.28 14.54 -4.49
N TYR A 193 20.47 14.55 -5.09
CA TYR A 193 21.74 14.58 -4.36
C TYR A 193 21.80 15.69 -3.31
N LYS A 194 21.32 16.88 -3.63
CA LYS A 194 21.26 18.03 -2.71
C LYS A 194 20.35 17.80 -1.50
N ASP A 195 19.38 16.91 -1.60
CA ASP A 195 18.35 16.67 -0.57
C ASP A 195 18.71 15.45 0.31
N MET A 196 19.74 14.66 -0.07
CA MET A 196 20.16 13.47 0.68
C MET A 196 20.63 13.77 2.11
N GLY A 197 21.28 14.92 2.31
CA GLY A 197 21.80 15.34 3.62
C GLY A 197 20.80 16.15 4.45
N LEU A 198 19.57 16.37 3.99
CA LEU A 198 18.59 17.14 4.74
C LEU A 198 18.19 16.42 6.02
N TYR A 199 18.28 17.13 7.15
CA TYR A 199 17.70 16.68 8.41
C TYR A 199 16.16 16.86 8.33
N VAL A 200 15.44 15.77 8.48
CA VAL A 200 13.98 15.71 8.31
C VAL A 200 13.28 15.00 9.47
N ARG A 201 14.05 14.55 10.46
CA ARG A 201 13.54 13.75 11.58
C ARG A 201 12.51 14.48 12.43
N ASP A 202 12.63 15.77 12.57
CA ASP A 202 11.70 16.67 13.27
C ASP A 202 10.32 16.73 12.65
N ARG A 203 10.17 16.27 11.40
CA ARG A 203 8.89 16.17 10.70
C ARG A 203 8.19 14.81 10.87
N ILE A 204 8.80 13.89 11.65
CA ILE A 204 8.20 12.60 11.98
C ILE A 204 7.59 12.68 13.38
N GLU A 205 6.28 12.58 13.44
CA GLU A 205 5.54 12.41 14.69
C GLU A 205 5.37 10.91 14.97
N ILE A 206 5.65 10.49 16.20
CA ILE A 206 5.45 9.11 16.65
C ILE A 206 4.29 9.11 17.64
N ILE A 207 3.28 8.29 17.37
CA ILE A 207 2.06 8.15 18.16
C ILE A 207 1.98 6.72 18.66
N ASP A 208 1.60 6.56 19.91
CA ASP A 208 1.37 5.24 20.52
C ASP A 208 -0.09 5.08 21.00
N ASN A 209 -0.38 3.98 21.71
CA ASN A 209 -1.73 3.70 22.19
C ASN A 209 -2.21 4.67 23.28
N ARG A 210 -1.31 5.36 23.99
CA ARG A 210 -1.69 6.40 24.97
C ARG A 210 -2.35 7.59 24.29
N ASP A 211 -1.94 7.88 23.07
CA ASP A 211 -2.51 8.97 22.25
C ASP A 211 -3.84 8.54 21.59
N ILE A 212 -3.93 7.26 21.17
CA ILE A 212 -5.11 6.74 20.44
C ILE A 212 -6.18 6.21 21.42
N GLY A 213 -5.78 5.53 22.51
CA GLY A 213 -6.67 5.13 23.62
C GLY A 213 -7.58 3.94 23.28
N PHE A 214 -7.03 2.82 22.83
CA PHE A 214 -7.71 1.52 22.79
C PHE A 214 -7.44 0.71 24.06
N ASP A 215 -8.41 -0.13 24.45
CA ASP A 215 -8.14 -1.20 25.41
C ASP A 215 -7.20 -2.25 24.80
N GLU A 216 -6.33 -2.84 25.62
CA GLU A 216 -5.38 -3.87 25.18
C GLU A 216 -6.06 -5.11 24.59
N GLN A 217 -7.30 -5.40 25.00
CA GLN A 217 -8.08 -6.52 24.46
C GLN A 217 -8.68 -6.24 23.09
N GLU A 218 -8.75 -4.96 22.69
CA GLU A 218 -9.38 -4.53 21.44
C GLU A 218 -8.40 -4.44 20.27
N VAL A 219 -7.09 -4.56 20.51
CA VAL A 219 -6.04 -4.36 19.50
C VAL A 219 -5.06 -5.53 19.43
N GLY A 220 -4.17 -5.49 18.42
CA GLY A 220 -3.19 -6.55 18.19
C GLY A 220 -3.83 -7.90 17.89
N ILE A 221 -3.14 -8.98 18.24
CA ILE A 221 -3.65 -10.35 18.07
C ILE A 221 -4.96 -10.58 18.82
N ARG A 222 -5.13 -9.98 20.00
CA ARG A 222 -6.30 -10.20 20.83
C ARG A 222 -7.59 -9.62 20.24
N GLY A 223 -7.49 -8.44 19.64
CA GLY A 223 -8.62 -7.78 18.98
C GLY A 223 -8.87 -8.27 17.55
N SER A 224 -7.92 -8.97 16.93
CA SER A 224 -8.01 -9.42 15.54
C SER A 224 -9.07 -10.50 15.33
N LEU A 225 -9.90 -10.31 14.31
CA LEU A 225 -10.93 -11.29 13.92
C LEU A 225 -10.33 -12.50 13.22
N THR A 226 -9.13 -12.35 12.65
CA THR A 226 -8.40 -13.40 11.94
C THR A 226 -7.04 -13.60 12.57
N GLN A 227 -6.61 -14.86 12.67
CA GLN A 227 -5.29 -15.23 13.16
C GLN A 227 -4.66 -16.27 12.24
N VAL A 228 -3.36 -16.11 11.95
CA VAL A 228 -2.62 -17.08 11.15
C VAL A 228 -2.36 -18.32 12.01
N SER A 229 -3.00 -19.43 11.69
CA SER A 229 -2.82 -20.69 12.40
C SER A 229 -1.59 -21.46 11.93
N SER A 230 -1.26 -21.37 10.64
CA SER A 230 -0.08 -22.04 10.05
C SER A 230 0.31 -21.38 8.74
N THR A 231 1.58 -21.51 8.39
CA THR A 231 2.12 -21.13 7.08
C THR A 231 2.79 -22.32 6.44
N PHE A 232 2.69 -22.44 5.12
CA PHE A 232 3.38 -23.46 4.35
C PHE A 232 3.89 -22.90 3.03
N ILE A 233 5.02 -23.43 2.59
CA ILE A 233 5.57 -23.08 1.28
C ILE A 233 4.92 -24.01 0.25
N LYS A 234 4.17 -23.44 -0.69
CA LYS A 234 3.63 -24.20 -1.81
C LYS A 234 4.78 -24.66 -2.70
N LYS A 235 5.16 -25.94 -2.56
CA LYS A 235 6.09 -26.56 -3.52
C LYS A 235 5.38 -26.68 -4.86
N MET A 236 5.85 -25.94 -5.84
CA MET A 236 5.41 -26.13 -7.22
C MET A 236 6.19 -27.31 -7.79
N ASP A 237 5.55 -28.48 -7.89
CA ASP A 237 6.09 -29.58 -8.68
C ASP A 237 6.15 -29.10 -10.13
N LYS A 238 7.37 -28.95 -10.63
CA LYS A 238 7.58 -28.66 -12.06
C LYS A 238 7.10 -29.90 -12.81
N LYS A 239 5.89 -29.87 -13.33
CA LYS A 239 5.42 -30.86 -14.30
C LYS A 239 6.37 -30.84 -15.50
N ASN A 240 6.46 -31.99 -16.18
CA ASN A 240 7.30 -32.11 -17.36
C ASN A 240 7.07 -30.95 -18.31
N LYS A 241 8.16 -30.27 -18.67
CA LYS A 241 8.13 -29.13 -19.57
C LYS A 241 7.83 -29.66 -20.98
N LEU A 242 6.70 -29.32 -21.54
CA LEU A 242 6.40 -29.55 -22.95
C LEU A 242 6.99 -28.40 -23.76
N VAL A 243 7.97 -28.69 -24.60
CA VAL A 243 8.53 -27.73 -25.54
C VAL A 243 7.88 -28.01 -26.89
N VAL A 244 7.14 -27.04 -27.40
CA VAL A 244 6.48 -27.11 -28.71
C VAL A 244 7.15 -26.17 -29.69
N LYS A 245 7.08 -26.50 -30.99
CA LYS A 245 7.57 -25.64 -32.07
C LYS A 245 6.48 -24.61 -32.45
N ASN A 246 6.89 -23.59 -33.18
CA ASN A 246 5.97 -22.61 -33.74
C ASN A 246 5.41 -23.11 -35.10
N ASP A 247 4.63 -24.20 -34.99
CA ASP A 247 3.92 -24.85 -36.10
C ASP A 247 2.46 -25.12 -35.67
N GLU A 248 1.65 -25.65 -36.59
CA GLU A 248 0.24 -25.91 -36.34
C GLU A 248 -0.01 -26.89 -35.19
N GLU A 249 0.86 -27.88 -35.04
CA GLU A 249 0.80 -28.86 -33.93
C GLU A 249 1.08 -28.19 -32.58
N GLY A 250 2.11 -27.35 -32.52
CA GLY A 250 2.47 -26.59 -31.34
C GLY A 250 1.40 -25.59 -30.90
N ILE A 251 0.80 -24.89 -31.85
CA ILE A 251 -0.30 -23.95 -31.61
C ILE A 251 -1.52 -24.71 -31.05
N ASN A 252 -1.89 -25.84 -31.66
CA ASN A 252 -3.00 -26.65 -31.19
C ASN A 252 -2.76 -27.26 -29.82
N ALA A 253 -1.53 -27.67 -29.50
CA ALA A 253 -1.16 -28.17 -28.17
C ALA A 253 -1.32 -27.09 -27.09
N VAL A 254 -0.86 -25.85 -27.36
CA VAL A 254 -1.03 -24.70 -26.43
C VAL A 254 -2.51 -24.34 -26.28
N PHE A 255 -3.26 -24.26 -27.38
CA PHE A 255 -4.69 -23.98 -27.37
C PHE A 255 -5.46 -24.99 -26.52
N SER A 256 -5.20 -26.29 -26.74
CA SER A 256 -5.82 -27.38 -25.97
C SER A 256 -5.47 -27.32 -24.50
N LEU A 257 -4.22 -26.98 -24.14
CA LEU A 257 -3.80 -26.79 -22.77
C LEU A 257 -4.57 -25.62 -22.09
N LEU A 258 -4.64 -24.47 -22.76
CA LEU A 258 -5.35 -23.31 -22.22
C LEU A 258 -6.83 -23.61 -22.02
N LYS A 259 -7.46 -24.27 -23.01
CA LYS A 259 -8.87 -24.70 -22.90
C LYS A 259 -9.09 -25.69 -21.76
N SER A 260 -8.19 -26.68 -21.60
CA SER A 260 -8.28 -27.68 -20.52
C SER A 260 -8.11 -27.07 -19.11
N LYS A 261 -7.50 -25.87 -19.02
CA LYS A 261 -7.28 -25.13 -17.78
C LYS A 261 -8.33 -24.05 -17.53
N GLY A 262 -9.30 -23.88 -18.44
CA GLY A 262 -10.38 -22.89 -18.29
C GLY A 262 -9.94 -21.44 -18.54
N TYR A 263 -8.86 -21.23 -19.29
CA TYR A 263 -8.41 -19.91 -19.70
C TYR A 263 -9.01 -19.44 -21.03
N LEU A 264 -9.66 -20.36 -21.74
CA LEU A 264 -10.38 -20.15 -23.00
C LEU A 264 -11.73 -20.87 -22.96
#